data_4a74cd2020c4298436f619592140bcb3
#
_entry.id   4a74cd2020c4298436f619592140bcb3
#
_cell.length_a   1.000
_cell.length_b   1.000
_cell.length_c   1.000
_cell.angle_alpha   90.00
_cell.angle_beta   90.00
_cell.angle_gamma   90.00
#
_symmetry.space_group_name_H-M   'P 1'
#
loop_
_entity.id
_entity.type
_entity.pdbx_description
1 polymer ?
#
loop_
_entity_poly.entity_id
_entity_poly.type
_entity_poly.pdbx_seq_one_letter_code
_entity_poly.pdbx_strand_id
1 'polypeptide(L)'
;MKLYSAELSPFASRPRVAIYAKNLPVEIMAHPGDLKSAEYLAINPMGKLPALVLDDGTVIPESDTIVEYLADAFPEAKLRATKPADIARGRLIARVAELYVMASGGALFGQMNPATRDAAVVADAFEKLESGLEHLNVFMTEDKYAVGDEITTADCALVPMLMFVGVFGMVFGKGDLLAKHTKVAAYWGRVQQEPGAAKVLAEMQAALAARRAG
;
A
#
# COMPACT_ATOMS: atom_id res chain seq x y z
N MET A 1 13.27 7.92 15.05
CA MET A 1 12.11 8.30 14.20
C MET A 1 10.87 7.53 14.63
N LYS A 2 9.65 8.09 14.47
CA LYS A 2 8.37 7.47 14.84
C LYS A 2 7.38 7.54 13.68
N LEU A 3 6.77 6.40 13.31
CA LEU A 3 5.74 6.32 12.29
C LEU A 3 4.36 6.18 12.95
N TYR A 4 3.51 7.18 12.85
CA TYR A 4 2.09 7.06 13.19
C TYR A 4 1.35 6.28 12.10
N SER A 5 0.71 5.18 12.49
CA SER A 5 0.15 4.19 11.56
C SER A 5 -1.17 3.61 12.06
N ALA A 6 -1.88 2.94 11.16
CA ALA A 6 -3.00 2.05 11.48
C ALA A 6 -2.90 0.79 10.61
N GLU A 7 -3.15 -0.38 11.22
CA GLU A 7 -2.92 -1.68 10.58
C GLU A 7 -3.72 -1.85 9.29
N LEU A 8 -4.99 -1.43 9.29
CA LEU A 8 -5.89 -1.63 8.13
C LEU A 8 -5.78 -0.53 7.06
N SER A 9 -4.95 0.48 7.26
CA SER A 9 -4.79 1.54 6.25
C SER A 9 -3.85 1.08 5.12
N PRO A 10 -4.29 1.04 3.86
CA PRO A 10 -3.41 0.69 2.74
C PRO A 10 -2.25 1.67 2.59
N PHE A 11 -2.48 2.94 2.89
CA PHE A 11 -1.43 3.97 2.81
C PHE A 11 -0.45 3.89 3.99
N ALA A 12 -0.95 3.69 5.22
CA ALA A 12 -0.08 3.56 6.39
C ALA A 12 0.74 2.25 6.37
N SER A 13 0.27 1.24 5.64
CA SER A 13 0.99 -0.02 5.46
C SER A 13 2.19 0.09 4.51
N ARG A 14 2.22 1.05 3.58
CA ARG A 14 3.35 1.25 2.66
C ARG A 14 4.69 1.42 3.38
N PRO A 15 4.88 2.42 4.27
CA PRO A 15 6.13 2.54 5.01
C PRO A 15 6.38 1.38 5.98
N ARG A 16 5.35 0.69 6.48
CA ARG A 16 5.53 -0.52 7.29
C ARG A 16 6.18 -1.66 6.50
N VAL A 17 5.85 -1.83 5.21
CA VAL A 17 6.55 -2.79 4.34
C VAL A 17 8.04 -2.46 4.29
N ALA A 18 8.43 -1.21 4.03
CA ALA A 18 9.83 -0.79 4.01
C ALA A 18 10.53 -1.08 5.35
N ILE A 19 9.90 -0.68 6.46
CA ILE A 19 10.44 -0.82 7.82
C ILE A 19 10.69 -2.30 8.15
N TYR A 20 9.71 -3.17 7.91
CA TYR A 20 9.84 -4.59 8.26
C TYR A 20 10.76 -5.35 7.30
N ALA A 21 10.62 -5.14 5.98
CA ALA A 21 11.45 -5.85 5.01
C ALA A 21 12.95 -5.49 5.10
N LYS A 22 13.25 -4.30 5.60
CA LYS A 22 14.64 -3.81 5.69
C LYS A 22 15.12 -3.61 7.14
N ASN A 23 14.33 -3.99 8.14
CA ASN A 23 14.64 -3.82 9.57
C ASN A 23 15.08 -2.40 9.93
N LEU A 24 14.38 -1.40 9.40
CA LEU A 24 14.73 0.00 9.64
C LEU A 24 14.44 0.40 11.09
N PRO A 25 15.28 1.25 11.71
CA PRO A 25 15.16 1.68 13.12
C PRO A 25 14.08 2.76 13.28
N VAL A 26 12.85 2.44 12.93
CA VAL A 26 11.67 3.31 13.02
C VAL A 26 10.65 2.67 13.95
N GLU A 27 10.29 3.38 15.03
CA GLU A 27 9.25 2.97 15.95
C GLU A 27 7.86 3.15 15.32
N ILE A 28 7.04 2.10 15.31
CA ILE A 28 5.67 2.18 14.80
C ILE A 28 4.74 2.51 15.97
N MET A 29 4.02 3.63 15.86
CA MET A 29 3.13 4.16 16.86
C MET A 29 1.67 4.02 16.42
N ALA A 30 0.79 3.64 17.34
CA ALA A 30 -0.64 3.84 17.14
C ALA A 30 -0.95 5.35 17.09
N HIS A 31 -1.94 5.73 16.29
CA HIS A 31 -2.43 7.11 16.30
C HIS A 31 -3.26 7.39 17.57
N PRO A 32 -3.37 8.65 18.01
CA PRO A 32 -4.05 9.01 19.28
C PRO A 32 -5.59 8.96 19.18
N GLY A 33 -6.16 8.03 18.45
CA GLY A 33 -7.62 7.85 18.32
C GLY A 33 -8.23 8.75 17.23
N ASP A 34 -8.69 9.94 17.58
CA ASP A 34 -9.30 10.85 16.59
C ASP A 34 -8.22 11.61 15.78
N LEU A 35 -8.18 11.35 14.47
CA LEU A 35 -7.25 12.02 13.54
C LEU A 35 -7.59 13.51 13.32
N LYS A 36 -8.73 13.98 13.81
CA LYS A 36 -9.12 15.40 13.77
C LYS A 36 -8.98 16.08 15.13
N SER A 37 -8.47 15.39 16.15
CA SER A 37 -8.11 16.01 17.42
C SER A 37 -7.03 17.08 17.26
N ALA A 38 -7.05 18.10 18.10
CA ALA A 38 -6.02 19.13 18.10
C ALA A 38 -4.61 18.56 18.32
N GLU A 39 -4.52 17.47 19.10
CA GLU A 39 -3.27 16.76 19.37
C GLU A 39 -2.70 16.16 18.09
N TYR A 40 -3.50 15.42 17.31
CA TYR A 40 -3.00 14.81 16.08
C TYR A 40 -2.82 15.84 14.94
N LEU A 41 -3.68 16.86 14.85
CA LEU A 41 -3.52 17.93 13.87
C LEU A 41 -2.25 18.76 14.10
N ALA A 42 -1.75 18.84 15.34
CA ALA A 42 -0.44 19.42 15.63
C ALA A 42 0.73 18.59 15.08
N ILE A 43 0.54 17.25 14.93
CA ILE A 43 1.51 16.37 14.28
C ILE A 43 1.33 16.43 12.77
N ASN A 44 0.12 16.14 12.27
CA ASN A 44 -0.17 16.16 10.85
C ASN A 44 -1.41 17.04 10.56
N PRO A 45 -1.25 18.25 10.04
CA PRO A 45 -2.35 19.19 9.81
C PRO A 45 -3.38 18.68 8.79
N MET A 46 -3.06 17.68 7.96
CA MET A 46 -4.02 17.04 7.07
C MET A 46 -4.97 16.09 7.82
N GLY A 47 -4.65 15.69 9.06
CA GLY A 47 -5.42 14.74 9.85
C GLY A 47 -5.58 13.39 9.13
N LYS A 48 -4.47 12.87 8.60
CA LYS A 48 -4.40 11.60 7.87
C LYS A 48 -3.22 10.76 8.35
N LEU A 49 -3.28 9.46 8.08
CA LEU A 49 -2.19 8.50 8.26
C LEU A 49 -1.67 8.04 6.90
N PRO A 50 -0.35 7.72 6.82
CA PRO A 50 0.67 7.78 7.87
C PRO A 50 1.25 9.18 8.08
N ALA A 51 2.02 9.35 9.16
CA ALA A 51 2.91 10.48 9.37
C ALA A 51 4.21 9.99 10.02
N LEU A 52 5.37 10.35 9.47
CA LEU A 52 6.69 10.05 10.03
C LEU A 52 7.19 11.28 10.78
N VAL A 53 7.55 11.11 12.05
CA VAL A 53 8.19 12.14 12.87
C VAL A 53 9.67 11.80 13.04
N LEU A 54 10.53 12.69 12.59
CA LEU A 54 11.98 12.57 12.71
C LEU A 54 12.45 12.91 14.13
N ASP A 55 13.72 12.61 14.44
CA ASP A 55 14.27 12.82 15.78
C ASP A 55 14.43 14.32 16.14
N ASP A 56 14.49 15.19 15.13
CA ASP A 56 14.49 16.65 15.29
C ASP A 56 13.08 17.28 15.39
N GLY A 57 12.04 16.44 15.33
CA GLY A 57 10.64 16.86 15.35
C GLY A 57 10.04 17.21 13.98
N THR A 58 10.83 17.16 12.90
CA THR A 58 10.29 17.34 11.54
C THR A 58 9.25 16.27 11.21
N VAL A 59 8.13 16.68 10.65
CA VAL A 59 7.06 15.76 10.25
C VAL A 59 6.99 15.60 8.74
N ILE A 60 6.99 14.36 8.28
CA ILE A 60 6.83 13.99 6.86
C ILE A 60 5.50 13.25 6.73
N PRO A 61 4.45 13.86 6.17
CA PRO A 61 3.21 13.17 5.77
C PRO A 61 3.36 12.57 4.38
N GLU A 62 2.29 11.91 3.89
CA GLU A 62 2.18 11.20 2.62
C GLU A 62 3.03 9.94 2.55
N SER A 63 2.36 8.81 2.34
CA SER A 63 2.99 7.49 2.40
C SER A 63 4.10 7.29 1.39
N ASP A 64 3.95 7.81 0.17
CA ASP A 64 4.96 7.72 -0.88
C ASP A 64 6.19 8.56 -0.53
N THR A 65 5.96 9.80 -0.04
CA THR A 65 7.04 10.68 0.44
C THR A 65 7.82 10.04 1.60
N ILE A 66 7.11 9.40 2.53
CA ILE A 66 7.76 8.70 3.66
C ILE A 66 8.64 7.54 3.14
N VAL A 67 8.13 6.74 2.22
CA VAL A 67 8.90 5.61 1.66
C VAL A 67 10.12 6.09 0.88
N GLU A 68 9.99 7.16 0.08
CA GLU A 68 11.12 7.78 -0.63
C GLU A 68 12.14 8.36 0.35
N TYR A 69 11.69 9.04 1.43
CA TYR A 69 12.58 9.51 2.49
C TYR A 69 13.35 8.36 3.15
N LEU A 70 12.67 7.26 3.49
CA LEU A 70 13.35 6.09 4.07
C LEU A 70 14.39 5.48 3.11
N ALA A 71 14.12 5.49 1.80
CA ALA A 71 15.09 5.03 0.80
C ALA A 71 16.31 5.95 0.70
N ASP A 72 16.15 7.24 0.91
CA ASP A 72 17.26 8.21 0.92
C ASP A 72 18.03 8.22 2.25
N ALA A 73 17.31 8.10 3.38
CA ALA A 73 17.91 8.10 4.72
C ALA A 73 18.67 6.80 5.04
N PHE A 74 18.30 5.68 4.41
CA PHE A 74 18.91 4.36 4.60
C PHE A 74 19.37 3.75 3.26
N PRO A 75 20.34 4.32 2.56
CA PRO A 75 20.77 3.85 1.23
C PRO A 75 21.28 2.41 1.24
N GLU A 76 21.86 1.95 2.35
CA GLU A 76 22.34 0.58 2.56
C GLU A 76 21.20 -0.45 2.58
N ALA A 77 19.97 -0.03 2.88
CA ALA A 77 18.78 -0.90 2.86
C ALA A 77 18.31 -1.27 1.45
N LYS A 78 18.84 -0.60 0.42
CA LYS A 78 18.52 -0.87 -1.00
C LYS A 78 17.03 -0.85 -1.32
N LEU A 79 16.29 0.10 -0.73
CA LEU A 79 14.89 0.32 -1.05
C LEU A 79 14.67 0.92 -2.45
N ARG A 80 15.74 1.30 -3.14
CA ARG A 80 15.70 1.83 -4.50
C ARG A 80 16.69 1.10 -5.38
N ALA A 81 16.31 0.80 -6.61
CA ALA A 81 17.23 0.31 -7.63
C ALA A 81 18.35 1.34 -7.89
N THR A 82 19.48 0.88 -8.43
CA THR A 82 20.64 1.76 -8.68
C THR A 82 20.68 2.34 -10.09
N LYS A 83 20.12 1.63 -11.07
CA LYS A 83 20.09 2.08 -12.47
C LYS A 83 18.94 3.06 -12.69
N PRO A 84 19.17 4.21 -13.36
CA PRO A 84 18.12 5.20 -13.60
C PRO A 84 16.86 4.63 -14.27
N ALA A 85 17.00 3.70 -15.22
CA ALA A 85 15.86 3.07 -15.89
C ALA A 85 15.02 2.22 -14.93
N ASP A 86 15.66 1.49 -14.02
CA ASP A 86 14.99 0.66 -13.03
C ASP A 86 14.32 1.52 -11.95
N ILE A 87 14.97 2.62 -11.54
CA ILE A 87 14.34 3.63 -10.66
C ILE A 87 13.09 4.20 -11.32
N ALA A 88 13.18 4.59 -12.58
CA ALA A 88 12.03 5.14 -13.32
C ALA A 88 10.90 4.11 -13.43
N ARG A 89 11.22 2.84 -13.69
CA ARG A 89 10.25 1.75 -13.74
C ARG A 89 9.56 1.53 -12.39
N GLY A 90 10.31 1.50 -11.29
CA GLY A 90 9.73 1.37 -9.94
C GLY A 90 8.75 2.50 -9.64
N ARG A 91 9.13 3.75 -9.94
CA ARG A 91 8.24 4.90 -9.80
C ARG A 91 7.01 4.81 -10.69
N LEU A 92 7.15 4.35 -11.93
CA LEU A 92 6.02 4.14 -12.83
C LEU A 92 5.05 3.11 -12.28
N ILE A 93 5.54 1.96 -11.82
CA ILE A 93 4.72 0.90 -11.21
C ILE A 93 3.96 1.45 -9.98
N ALA A 94 4.64 2.14 -9.07
CA ALA A 94 4.01 2.75 -7.91
C ALA A 94 2.92 3.78 -8.29
N ARG A 95 3.18 4.61 -9.31
CA ARG A 95 2.20 5.61 -9.80
C ARG A 95 1.00 4.96 -10.49
N VAL A 96 1.21 3.90 -11.27
CA VAL A 96 0.11 3.13 -11.89
C VAL A 96 -0.75 2.49 -10.79
N ALA A 97 -0.12 1.87 -9.81
CA ALA A 97 -0.80 1.30 -8.66
C ALA A 97 -1.67 2.33 -7.92
N GLU A 98 -1.16 3.53 -7.69
CA GLU A 98 -1.87 4.58 -6.96
C GLU A 98 -2.98 5.22 -7.77
N LEU A 99 -2.67 5.69 -9.01
CA LEU A 99 -3.57 6.54 -9.78
C LEU A 99 -4.65 5.74 -10.53
N TYR A 100 -4.38 4.48 -10.87
CA TYR A 100 -5.29 3.70 -11.72
C TYR A 100 -5.91 2.51 -10.97
N VAL A 101 -5.23 1.92 -10.01
CA VAL A 101 -5.77 0.80 -9.23
C VAL A 101 -6.39 1.30 -7.92
N MET A 102 -5.64 2.01 -7.07
CA MET A 102 -6.16 2.49 -5.78
C MET A 102 -7.20 3.59 -5.88
N ALA A 103 -7.13 4.46 -6.89
CA ALA A 103 -8.14 5.49 -7.10
C ALA A 103 -9.54 4.87 -7.33
N SER A 104 -9.59 3.78 -8.12
CA SER A 104 -10.81 2.99 -8.32
C SER A 104 -11.25 2.27 -7.04
N GLY A 105 -10.30 1.74 -6.29
CA GLY A 105 -10.53 1.14 -4.98
C GLY A 105 -11.14 2.11 -3.97
N GLY A 106 -10.82 3.40 -4.06
CA GLY A 106 -11.41 4.45 -3.22
C GLY A 106 -12.94 4.47 -3.28
N ALA A 107 -13.51 4.36 -4.48
CA ALA A 107 -14.95 4.27 -4.67
C ALA A 107 -15.53 2.98 -4.05
N LEU A 108 -14.85 1.83 -4.22
CA LEU A 108 -15.29 0.55 -3.67
C LEU A 108 -15.30 0.52 -2.14
N PHE A 109 -14.38 1.24 -1.47
CA PHE A 109 -14.44 1.37 0.00
C PHE A 109 -15.76 1.98 0.48
N GLY A 110 -16.29 2.98 -0.23
CA GLY A 110 -17.58 3.59 0.07
C GLY A 110 -18.78 2.66 -0.17
N GLN A 111 -18.58 1.58 -0.95
CA GLN A 111 -19.61 0.61 -1.35
C GLN A 111 -19.55 -0.72 -0.58
N MET A 112 -18.71 -0.82 0.48
CA MET A 112 -18.53 -2.07 1.24
C MET A 112 -19.79 -2.53 1.96
N ASN A 113 -20.69 -1.62 2.36
CA ASN A 113 -21.96 -1.96 3.00
C ASN A 113 -23.02 -2.38 1.95
N PRO A 114 -23.47 -3.65 1.95
CA PRO A 114 -24.44 -4.13 0.96
C PRO A 114 -25.78 -3.36 0.98
N ALA A 115 -26.20 -2.84 2.15
CA ALA A 115 -27.49 -2.15 2.32
C ALA A 115 -27.54 -0.76 1.64
N THR A 116 -26.37 -0.14 1.42
CA THR A 116 -26.28 1.21 0.83
C THR A 116 -25.51 1.21 -0.49
N ARG A 117 -25.25 0.03 -1.04
CA ARG A 117 -24.44 -0.16 -2.23
C ARG A 117 -25.16 0.34 -3.48
N ASP A 118 -24.49 1.21 -4.24
CA ASP A 118 -24.92 1.65 -5.56
C ASP A 118 -24.28 0.78 -6.64
N ALA A 119 -25.12 0.05 -7.38
CA ALA A 119 -24.67 -0.88 -8.41
C ALA A 119 -23.94 -0.19 -9.58
N ALA A 120 -24.33 1.03 -9.95
CA ALA A 120 -23.70 1.78 -11.03
C ALA A 120 -22.31 2.26 -10.63
N VAL A 121 -22.15 2.78 -9.40
CA VAL A 121 -20.86 3.16 -8.83
C VAL A 121 -19.92 1.96 -8.75
N VAL A 122 -20.43 0.82 -8.32
CA VAL A 122 -19.64 -0.42 -8.24
C VAL A 122 -19.21 -0.88 -9.63
N ALA A 123 -20.09 -0.86 -10.62
CA ALA A 123 -19.76 -1.29 -11.99
C ALA A 123 -18.67 -0.40 -12.60
N ASP A 124 -18.79 0.92 -12.54
CA ASP A 124 -17.80 1.89 -13.01
C ASP A 124 -16.45 1.71 -12.29
N ALA A 125 -16.47 1.53 -10.97
CA ALA A 125 -15.25 1.33 -10.20
C ALA A 125 -14.52 0.03 -10.58
N PHE A 126 -15.25 -1.08 -10.85
CA PHE A 126 -14.63 -2.32 -11.30
C PHE A 126 -14.10 -2.23 -12.74
N GLU A 127 -14.75 -1.52 -13.64
CA GLU A 127 -14.24 -1.27 -14.99
C GLU A 127 -12.90 -0.51 -14.94
N LYS A 128 -12.83 0.54 -14.14
CA LYS A 128 -11.60 1.32 -13.93
C LYS A 128 -10.51 0.51 -13.22
N LEU A 129 -10.88 -0.29 -12.22
CA LEU A 129 -9.94 -1.18 -11.51
C LEU A 129 -9.33 -2.19 -12.47
N GLU A 130 -10.14 -2.79 -13.31
CA GLU A 130 -9.71 -3.75 -14.33
C GLU A 130 -8.70 -3.12 -15.30
N SER A 131 -9.03 -1.95 -15.85
CA SER A 131 -8.11 -1.20 -16.72
C SER A 131 -6.80 -0.85 -16.00
N GLY A 132 -6.88 -0.47 -14.72
CA GLY A 132 -5.69 -0.21 -13.89
C GLY A 132 -4.80 -1.45 -13.71
N LEU A 133 -5.42 -2.62 -13.49
CA LEU A 133 -4.69 -3.89 -13.37
C LEU A 133 -4.08 -4.33 -14.72
N GLU A 134 -4.73 -4.08 -15.84
CA GLU A 134 -4.18 -4.31 -17.18
C GLU A 134 -2.92 -3.47 -17.40
N HIS A 135 -2.98 -2.16 -17.10
CA HIS A 135 -1.81 -1.27 -17.20
C HIS A 135 -0.68 -1.74 -16.28
N LEU A 136 -1.00 -2.09 -15.03
CA LEU A 136 -0.01 -2.61 -14.09
C LEU A 136 0.65 -3.87 -14.65
N ASN A 137 -0.13 -4.81 -15.19
CA ASN A 137 0.36 -6.05 -15.75
C ASN A 137 1.30 -5.83 -16.95
N VAL A 138 1.08 -4.78 -17.75
CA VAL A 138 1.98 -4.40 -18.85
C VAL A 138 3.35 -3.98 -18.33
N PHE A 139 3.39 -3.15 -17.27
CA PHE A 139 4.64 -2.58 -16.74
C PHE A 139 5.38 -3.50 -15.77
N MET A 140 4.71 -4.49 -15.18
CA MET A 140 5.36 -5.52 -14.36
C MET A 140 6.30 -6.39 -15.20
N THR A 141 7.40 -6.77 -14.59
CA THR A 141 8.39 -7.71 -15.15
C THR A 141 8.23 -9.10 -14.55
N GLU A 142 9.10 -10.03 -14.94
CA GLU A 142 9.24 -11.36 -14.34
C GLU A 142 10.27 -11.38 -13.21
N ASP A 143 10.74 -10.21 -12.78
CA ASP A 143 11.66 -10.07 -11.67
C ASP A 143 11.08 -10.69 -10.39
N LYS A 144 11.95 -10.98 -9.41
CA LYS A 144 11.53 -11.55 -8.13
C LYS A 144 10.54 -10.63 -7.40
N TYR A 145 10.83 -9.32 -7.41
CA TYR A 145 9.95 -8.28 -6.86
C TYR A 145 9.48 -7.32 -7.97
N ALA A 146 8.93 -6.20 -7.63
CA ALA A 146 8.42 -5.23 -8.61
C ALA A 146 9.51 -4.75 -9.56
N VAL A 147 10.74 -4.60 -9.07
CA VAL A 147 11.94 -4.29 -9.85
C VAL A 147 13.15 -5.01 -9.26
N GLY A 148 13.67 -5.99 -9.98
CA GLY A 148 14.86 -6.75 -9.57
C GLY A 148 14.60 -7.73 -8.43
N ASP A 149 15.63 -7.98 -7.61
CA ASP A 149 15.66 -9.06 -6.63
C ASP A 149 15.55 -8.59 -5.17
N GLU A 150 15.34 -7.30 -4.96
CA GLU A 150 15.20 -6.66 -3.64
C GLU A 150 13.84 -5.99 -3.52
N ILE A 151 13.27 -5.95 -2.30
CA ILE A 151 12.11 -5.10 -2.00
C ILE A 151 12.50 -3.63 -2.21
N THR A 152 11.69 -2.92 -2.99
CA THR A 152 11.87 -1.51 -3.35
C THR A 152 10.66 -0.67 -2.96
N THR A 153 10.73 0.65 -3.20
CA THR A 153 9.61 1.59 -2.98
C THR A 153 8.36 1.17 -3.77
N ALA A 154 8.52 0.53 -4.93
CA ALA A 154 7.40 0.02 -5.72
C ALA A 154 6.64 -1.11 -5.00
N ASP A 155 7.34 -2.03 -4.36
CA ASP A 155 6.74 -3.12 -3.58
C ASP A 155 5.97 -2.59 -2.37
N CYS A 156 6.48 -1.53 -1.74
CA CYS A 156 5.79 -0.86 -0.64
C CYS A 156 4.41 -0.33 -1.06
N ALA A 157 4.26 0.14 -2.29
CA ALA A 157 2.97 0.57 -2.82
C ALA A 157 2.08 -0.62 -3.20
N LEU A 158 2.65 -1.66 -3.83
CA LEU A 158 1.89 -2.79 -4.37
C LEU A 158 1.32 -3.71 -3.29
N VAL A 159 2.11 -4.05 -2.26
CA VAL A 159 1.72 -5.07 -1.26
C VAL A 159 0.38 -4.77 -0.59
N PRO A 160 0.16 -3.61 0.07
CA PRO A 160 -1.11 -3.32 0.71
C PRO A 160 -2.25 -3.10 -0.29
N MET A 161 -1.95 -2.59 -1.47
CA MET A 161 -2.93 -2.37 -2.53
C MET A 161 -3.48 -3.70 -3.05
N LEU A 162 -2.63 -4.66 -3.41
CA LEU A 162 -3.06 -5.95 -3.96
C LEU A 162 -3.84 -6.78 -2.94
N MET A 163 -3.54 -6.64 -1.64
CA MET A 163 -4.39 -7.21 -0.60
C MET A 163 -5.83 -6.68 -0.72
N PHE A 164 -6.02 -5.37 -0.88
CA PHE A 164 -7.37 -4.80 -1.02
C PHE A 164 -8.05 -5.17 -2.34
N VAL A 165 -7.30 -5.36 -3.42
CA VAL A 165 -7.85 -5.92 -4.67
C VAL A 165 -8.48 -7.30 -4.39
N GLY A 166 -7.80 -8.16 -3.63
CA GLY A 166 -8.36 -9.45 -3.19
C GLY A 166 -9.60 -9.29 -2.29
N VAL A 167 -9.58 -8.33 -1.36
CA VAL A 167 -10.74 -8.02 -0.51
C VAL A 167 -11.94 -7.58 -1.35
N PHE A 168 -11.74 -6.72 -2.35
CA PHE A 168 -12.82 -6.30 -3.26
C PHE A 168 -13.38 -7.48 -4.04
N GLY A 169 -12.51 -8.34 -4.60
CA GLY A 169 -12.96 -9.56 -5.28
C GLY A 169 -13.86 -10.42 -4.41
N MET A 170 -13.49 -10.63 -3.16
CA MET A 170 -14.27 -11.40 -2.18
C MET A 170 -15.60 -10.71 -1.80
N VAL A 171 -15.56 -9.44 -1.39
CA VAL A 171 -16.72 -8.71 -0.86
C VAL A 171 -17.80 -8.47 -1.92
N PHE A 172 -17.38 -8.27 -3.18
CA PHE A 172 -18.30 -8.01 -4.28
C PHE A 172 -18.60 -9.27 -5.12
N GLY A 173 -18.14 -10.45 -4.70
CA GLY A 173 -18.41 -11.71 -5.38
C GLY A 173 -17.80 -11.82 -6.79
N LYS A 174 -16.70 -11.11 -7.05
CA LYS A 174 -16.00 -11.09 -8.35
C LYS A 174 -14.90 -12.16 -8.48
N GLY A 175 -14.63 -12.90 -7.39
CA GLY A 175 -13.58 -13.93 -7.37
C GLY A 175 -12.16 -13.32 -7.36
N ASP A 176 -11.21 -14.06 -7.93
CA ASP A 176 -9.82 -13.63 -8.04
C ASP A 176 -9.65 -12.64 -9.19
N LEU A 177 -9.54 -11.36 -8.86
CA LEU A 177 -9.35 -10.27 -9.82
C LEU A 177 -7.96 -10.28 -10.48
N LEU A 178 -6.99 -11.01 -9.92
CA LEU A 178 -5.63 -11.06 -10.46
C LEU A 178 -5.44 -12.21 -11.47
N ALA A 179 -6.35 -13.20 -11.52
CA ALA A 179 -6.17 -14.45 -12.25
C ALA A 179 -5.79 -14.27 -13.73
N LYS A 180 -6.30 -13.22 -14.39
CA LYS A 180 -5.99 -12.92 -15.80
C LYS A 180 -4.78 -12.02 -16.01
N HIS A 181 -4.27 -11.39 -14.95
CA HIS A 181 -3.10 -10.49 -14.96
C HIS A 181 -1.85 -11.26 -14.55
N THR A 182 -1.34 -12.11 -15.45
CA THR A 182 -0.37 -13.18 -15.14
C THR A 182 0.89 -12.69 -14.42
N LYS A 183 1.46 -11.54 -14.82
CA LYS A 183 2.66 -10.99 -14.16
C LYS A 183 2.35 -10.45 -12.75
N VAL A 184 1.22 -9.76 -12.60
CA VAL A 184 0.77 -9.26 -11.29
C VAL A 184 0.44 -10.43 -10.36
N ALA A 185 -0.26 -11.46 -10.85
CA ALA A 185 -0.59 -12.65 -10.08
C ALA A 185 0.68 -13.42 -9.63
N ALA A 186 1.64 -13.60 -10.55
CA ALA A 186 2.91 -14.25 -10.24
C ALA A 186 3.73 -13.45 -9.21
N TYR A 187 3.81 -12.12 -9.37
CA TYR A 187 4.41 -11.23 -8.38
C TYR A 187 3.72 -11.36 -7.03
N TRP A 188 2.38 -11.27 -7.00
CA TRP A 188 1.61 -11.38 -5.76
C TRP A 188 1.89 -12.68 -5.02
N GLY A 189 1.92 -13.81 -5.72
CA GLY A 189 2.27 -15.11 -5.14
C GLY A 189 3.66 -15.14 -4.50
N ARG A 190 4.65 -14.43 -5.08
CA ARG A 190 6.02 -14.37 -4.54
C ARG A 190 6.16 -13.40 -3.37
N VAL A 191 5.63 -12.17 -3.51
CA VAL A 191 5.87 -11.11 -2.52
C VAL A 191 5.23 -11.42 -1.17
N GLN A 192 4.13 -12.20 -1.13
CA GLN A 192 3.52 -12.67 0.11
C GLN A 192 4.44 -13.58 0.96
N GLN A 193 5.49 -14.16 0.36
CA GLN A 193 6.46 -15.01 1.05
C GLN A 193 7.65 -14.20 1.61
N GLU A 194 7.76 -12.92 1.27
CA GLU A 194 8.79 -12.05 1.85
C GLU A 194 8.41 -11.74 3.30
N PRO A 195 9.34 -11.94 4.28
CA PRO A 195 8.98 -11.87 5.70
C PRO A 195 8.36 -10.55 6.15
N GLY A 196 8.86 -9.41 5.66
CA GLY A 196 8.34 -8.07 6.01
C GLY A 196 6.98 -7.81 5.40
N ALA A 197 6.79 -8.18 4.13
CA ALA A 197 5.50 -8.09 3.45
C ALA A 197 4.47 -9.04 4.12
N ALA A 198 4.85 -10.28 4.40
CA ALA A 198 4.01 -11.26 5.09
C ALA A 198 3.52 -10.73 6.45
N LYS A 199 4.42 -10.10 7.22
CA LYS A 199 4.07 -9.50 8.52
C LYS A 199 3.03 -8.39 8.36
N VAL A 200 3.23 -7.46 7.41
CA VAL A 200 2.26 -6.40 7.15
C VAL A 200 0.91 -6.97 6.73
N LEU A 201 0.91 -7.96 5.84
CA LEU A 201 -0.31 -8.61 5.37
C LEU A 201 -1.06 -9.32 6.50
N ALA A 202 -0.35 -10.00 7.41
CA ALA A 202 -0.95 -10.64 8.58
C ALA A 202 -1.60 -9.62 9.53
N GLU A 203 -0.94 -8.49 9.80
CA GLU A 203 -1.48 -7.40 10.62
C GLU A 203 -2.73 -6.77 9.97
N MET A 204 -2.69 -6.52 8.66
CA MET A 204 -3.85 -6.00 7.90
C MET A 204 -5.02 -6.99 7.92
N GLN A 205 -4.77 -8.29 7.73
CA GLN A 205 -5.81 -9.32 7.76
C GLN A 205 -6.44 -9.45 9.15
N ALA A 206 -5.63 -9.42 10.22
CA ALA A 206 -6.12 -9.43 11.60
C ALA A 206 -7.02 -8.22 11.90
N ALA A 207 -6.59 -7.02 11.49
CA ALA A 207 -7.38 -5.79 11.66
C ALA A 207 -8.68 -5.82 10.84
N LEU A 208 -8.66 -6.40 9.63
CA LEU A 208 -9.85 -6.59 8.81
C LEU A 208 -10.83 -7.57 9.46
N ALA A 209 -10.34 -8.67 10.02
CA ALA A 209 -11.16 -9.65 10.72
C ALA A 209 -11.81 -9.04 11.97
N ALA A 210 -11.05 -8.29 12.79
CA ALA A 210 -11.56 -7.60 13.96
C ALA A 210 -12.69 -6.62 13.61
N ARG A 211 -12.54 -5.84 12.51
CA ARG A 211 -13.56 -4.89 12.05
C ARG A 211 -14.86 -5.56 11.55
N ARG A 212 -14.80 -6.81 11.12
CA ARG A 212 -15.98 -7.57 10.67
C ARG A 212 -16.74 -8.23 11.82
N ALA A 213 -16.06 -8.43 12.95
CA ALA A 213 -16.63 -9.09 14.13
C ALA A 213 -17.33 -8.10 15.09
N GLY A 214 -17.04 -6.82 15.02
CA GLY A 214 -17.65 -5.73 15.79
C GLY A 214 -18.66 -4.93 14.98
#